data_36cedbde55f386a380963d780f4b0754
#
_entry.id   36cedbde55f386a380963d780f4b0754
#
_cell.length_a   1.000
_cell.length_b   1.000
_cell.length_c   1.000
_cell.angle_alpha   90.00
_cell.angle_beta   90.00
_cell.angle_gamma   90.00
#
_symmetry.space_group_name_H-M   'P 1'
#
loop_
_entity.id
_entity.type
_entity.pdbx_description
1 polymer ?
#
loop_
_entity_poly.entity_id
_entity_poly.type
_entity_poly.pdbx_seq_one_letter_code
_entity_poly.pdbx_strand_id
1 'polypeptide(L)'
;MTPEEKYRDLYEQMYDLCEEQGWGDPFSYARSREIYMAGLLGHKVADDYSGEDAIDEDGGCEYKSTIGKSVNGTYNGVSVQDTWELQEKYIVEDKIGKYQNHYYARFKGGKVEEVWKLGCDAVSYTHLTLPTKSTV
;
A
#
# COMPACT_ATOMS: atom_id res chain seq x y z
N MET A 1 -30.39 11.50 -9.99
CA MET A 1 -28.94 11.51 -10.24
C MET A 1 -28.57 10.35 -11.13
N THR A 2 -27.88 10.61 -12.23
CA THR A 2 -27.40 9.57 -13.13
C THR A 2 -26.20 8.85 -12.47
N PRO A 3 -25.87 7.64 -12.92
CA PRO A 3 -24.65 6.97 -12.44
C PRO A 3 -23.38 7.80 -12.65
N GLU A 4 -23.31 8.52 -13.76
CA GLU A 4 -22.15 9.39 -14.05
C GLU A 4 -22.07 10.57 -13.09
N GLU A 5 -23.20 11.17 -12.76
CA GLU A 5 -23.25 12.25 -11.77
C GLU A 5 -22.87 11.74 -10.38
N LYS A 6 -23.32 10.52 -10.03
CA LYS A 6 -22.96 9.89 -8.78
C LYS A 6 -21.47 9.60 -8.71
N TYR A 7 -20.88 9.11 -9.79
CA TYR A 7 -19.44 8.86 -9.84
C TYR A 7 -18.65 10.16 -9.65
N ARG A 8 -19.07 11.22 -10.33
CA ARG A 8 -18.43 12.53 -10.18
C ARG A 8 -18.50 13.03 -8.74
N ASP A 9 -19.62 12.84 -8.08
CA ASP A 9 -19.82 13.25 -6.69
C ASP A 9 -18.86 12.47 -5.75
N LEU A 10 -18.75 11.16 -5.93
CA LEU A 10 -17.82 10.34 -5.17
C LEU A 10 -16.37 10.72 -5.43
N TYR A 11 -16.03 11.04 -6.66
CA TYR A 11 -14.69 11.48 -7.04
C TYR A 11 -14.32 12.76 -6.28
N GLU A 12 -15.20 13.74 -6.28
CA GLU A 12 -14.98 14.99 -5.57
C GLU A 12 -14.86 14.79 -4.06
N GLN A 13 -15.68 13.91 -3.50
CA GLN A 13 -15.62 13.57 -2.08
C GLN A 13 -14.27 12.95 -1.71
N MET A 14 -13.77 12.04 -2.52
CA MET A 14 -12.46 11.43 -2.29
C MET A 14 -11.35 12.47 -2.34
N TYR A 15 -11.39 13.34 -3.33
CA TYR A 15 -10.40 14.41 -3.47
C TYR A 15 -10.43 15.36 -2.27
N ASP A 16 -11.63 15.78 -1.88
CA ASP A 16 -11.80 16.71 -0.77
C ASP A 16 -11.30 16.12 0.56
N LEU A 17 -11.57 14.84 0.79
CA LEU A 17 -11.08 14.16 1.98
C LEU A 17 -9.55 14.15 2.03
N CYS A 18 -8.93 13.85 0.90
CA CYS A 18 -7.46 13.83 0.82
C CYS A 18 -6.87 15.22 1.02
N GLU A 19 -7.53 16.26 0.51
CA GLU A 19 -7.11 17.63 0.69
C GLU A 19 -7.19 18.05 2.16
N GLU A 20 -8.28 17.70 2.83
CA GLU A 20 -8.46 17.98 4.26
C GLU A 20 -7.38 17.32 5.13
N GLN A 21 -6.98 16.12 4.76
CA GLN A 21 -6.02 15.35 5.54
C GLN A 21 -4.56 15.61 5.17
N GLY A 22 -4.32 16.37 4.11
CA GLY A 22 -2.96 16.61 3.63
C GLY A 22 -2.33 15.38 2.97
N TRP A 23 -3.15 14.50 2.39
CA TRP A 23 -2.67 13.25 1.78
C TRP A 23 -2.24 13.39 0.32
N GLY A 24 -2.46 14.54 -0.29
CA GLY A 24 -2.17 14.75 -1.70
C GLY A 24 -3.26 14.22 -2.62
N ASP A 25 -2.97 14.16 -3.91
CA ASP A 25 -3.93 13.73 -4.92
C ASP A 25 -4.13 12.21 -4.87
N PRO A 26 -5.34 11.72 -4.53
CA PRO A 26 -5.58 10.27 -4.43
C PRO A 26 -5.51 9.55 -5.78
N PHE A 27 -5.61 10.28 -6.88
CA PHE A 27 -5.62 9.70 -8.22
C PHE A 27 -4.23 9.64 -8.85
N SER A 28 -3.21 10.11 -8.12
CA SER A 28 -1.82 10.13 -8.60
C SER A 28 -1.13 8.82 -8.19
N TYR A 29 -0.55 8.13 -9.17
CA TYR A 29 0.20 6.88 -8.95
C TYR A 29 -0.61 5.86 -8.13
N ALA A 30 -0.01 5.29 -7.11
CA ALA A 30 -0.65 4.31 -6.23
C ALA A 30 -1.27 4.93 -4.98
N ARG A 31 -1.41 6.25 -4.91
CA ARG A 31 -1.82 6.95 -3.69
C ARG A 31 -3.16 6.46 -3.13
N SER A 32 -4.14 6.26 -4.00
CA SER A 32 -5.45 5.77 -3.58
C SER A 32 -5.37 4.38 -2.92
N ARG A 33 -4.51 3.51 -3.45
CA ARG A 33 -4.31 2.17 -2.88
C ARG A 33 -3.57 2.23 -1.56
N GLU A 34 -2.62 3.15 -1.41
CA GLU A 34 -1.91 3.37 -0.16
C GLU A 34 -2.85 3.81 0.95
N ILE A 35 -3.76 4.73 0.64
CA ILE A 35 -4.76 5.19 1.59
C ILE A 35 -5.70 4.04 1.97
N TYR A 36 -6.12 3.25 0.99
CA TYR A 36 -6.95 2.07 1.23
C TYR A 36 -6.24 1.09 2.16
N MET A 37 -4.97 0.79 1.88
CA MET A 37 -4.19 -0.14 2.68
C MET A 37 -4.04 0.35 4.13
N ALA A 38 -3.79 1.64 4.32
CA ALA A 38 -3.69 2.21 5.66
C ALA A 38 -4.99 2.03 6.43
N GLY A 39 -6.13 2.31 5.79
CA GLY A 39 -7.43 2.09 6.40
C GLY A 39 -7.70 0.64 6.75
N LEU A 40 -7.31 -0.28 5.86
CA LEU A 40 -7.49 -1.72 6.09
C LEU A 40 -6.61 -2.23 7.22
N LEU A 41 -5.37 -1.79 7.28
CA LEU A 41 -4.37 -2.29 8.23
C LEU A 41 -4.38 -1.56 9.58
N GLY A 42 -5.19 -0.51 9.70
CA GLY A 42 -5.22 0.30 10.92
C GLY A 42 -3.99 1.19 11.08
N HIS A 43 -3.34 1.53 9.99
CA HIS A 43 -2.19 2.42 9.97
C HIS A 43 -2.64 3.86 9.70
N LYS A 44 -1.70 4.78 9.82
CA LYS A 44 -1.94 6.18 9.54
C LYS A 44 -1.25 6.55 8.24
N VAL A 45 -1.97 7.19 7.33
CA VAL A 45 -1.37 7.67 6.08
C VAL A 45 -0.32 8.71 6.40
N ALA A 46 0.86 8.59 5.80
CA ALA A 46 1.93 9.57 5.97
C ALA A 46 1.68 10.80 5.09
N ASP A 47 2.33 11.88 5.43
CA ASP A 47 2.27 13.10 4.63
C ASP A 47 2.84 12.85 3.24
N ASP A 48 2.30 13.54 2.25
CA ASP A 48 2.68 13.38 0.85
C ASP A 48 4.18 13.55 0.58
N TYR A 49 4.85 14.33 1.39
CA TYR A 49 6.27 14.67 1.20
C TYR A 49 7.23 13.96 2.14
N SER A 50 6.75 13.03 2.95
CA SER A 50 7.57 12.43 4.01
C SER A 50 8.47 11.29 3.55
N GLY A 51 8.21 10.72 2.39
CA GLY A 51 8.99 9.61 1.84
C GLY A 51 8.45 8.23 2.18
N GLU A 52 7.86 8.04 3.36
CA GLU A 52 7.15 6.81 3.70
C GLU A 52 5.71 6.89 3.22
N ASP A 53 5.05 5.74 3.07
CA ASP A 53 3.65 5.68 2.62
C ASP A 53 2.68 5.76 3.78
N ALA A 54 3.03 5.19 4.91
CA ALA A 54 2.18 5.17 6.09
C ALA A 54 3.03 5.02 7.35
N ILE A 55 2.37 5.09 8.49
CA ILE A 55 2.99 4.91 9.80
C ILE A 55 2.24 3.80 10.51
N ASP A 56 2.96 2.74 10.83
CA ASP A 56 2.43 1.64 11.64
C ASP A 56 2.96 1.75 13.07
N GLU A 57 2.80 0.71 13.86
CA GLU A 57 3.23 0.70 15.27
C GLU A 57 4.75 0.84 15.44
N ASP A 58 5.51 0.50 14.42
CA ASP A 58 6.98 0.53 14.46
C ASP A 58 7.58 1.76 13.77
N GLY A 59 6.76 2.64 13.23
CA GLY A 59 7.20 3.85 12.55
C GLY A 59 6.81 3.89 11.09
N GLY A 60 7.60 4.58 10.27
CA GLY A 60 7.33 4.69 8.84
C GLY A 60 7.41 3.35 8.14
N CYS A 61 6.47 3.08 7.26
CA CYS A 61 6.43 1.84 6.49
C CYS A 61 6.16 2.11 5.03
N GLU A 62 6.47 1.11 4.21
CA GLU A 62 6.33 1.18 2.76
C GLU A 62 5.24 0.23 2.28
N TYR A 63 4.45 0.69 1.32
CA TYR A 63 3.38 -0.10 0.73
C TYR A 63 3.67 -0.37 -0.73
N LYS A 64 3.39 -1.60 -1.15
CA LYS A 64 3.38 -1.98 -2.55
C LYS A 64 2.08 -2.71 -2.86
N SER A 65 1.52 -2.46 -4.01
CA SER A 65 0.28 -3.08 -4.42
C SER A 65 0.33 -3.53 -5.87
N THR A 66 -0.45 -4.54 -6.17
CA THR A 66 -0.59 -5.07 -7.52
C THR A 66 -2.02 -5.51 -7.76
N ILE A 67 -2.42 -5.52 -9.03
CA ILE A 67 -3.67 -6.11 -9.47
C ILE A 67 -3.42 -7.45 -10.19
N GLY A 68 -2.16 -7.83 -10.31
CA GLY A 68 -1.78 -9.06 -10.99
C GLY A 68 -1.98 -10.30 -10.15
N LYS A 69 -1.76 -11.47 -10.75
CA LYS A 69 -1.89 -12.75 -10.06
C LYS A 69 -0.76 -13.01 -9.08
N SER A 70 0.38 -12.36 -9.27
CA SER A 70 1.53 -12.48 -8.39
C SER A 70 1.90 -11.11 -7.88
N VAL A 71 2.40 -11.06 -6.64
CA VAL A 71 2.90 -9.82 -6.06
C VAL A 71 4.29 -9.59 -6.63
N ASN A 72 4.36 -8.78 -7.67
CA ASN A 72 5.63 -8.31 -8.20
C ASN A 72 5.87 -6.92 -7.62
N GLY A 73 6.55 -6.89 -6.48
CA GLY A 73 6.86 -5.62 -5.86
C GLY A 73 7.88 -4.87 -6.68
N THR A 74 7.43 -3.82 -7.37
CA THR A 74 8.35 -2.89 -8.00
C THR A 74 8.48 -1.69 -7.09
N TYR A 75 9.64 -1.53 -6.50
CA TYR A 75 9.96 -0.30 -5.77
C TYR A 75 10.46 0.73 -6.77
N ASN A 76 10.21 1.99 -6.53
CA ASN A 76 10.75 3.07 -7.36
C ASN A 76 12.27 2.95 -7.38
N GLY A 77 12.83 2.84 -8.58
CA GLY A 77 14.26 2.68 -8.77
C GLY A 77 14.78 1.29 -8.44
N VAL A 78 13.91 0.31 -8.26
CA VAL A 78 14.29 -1.07 -8.02
C VAL A 78 14.05 -1.88 -9.28
N SER A 79 15.08 -2.57 -9.74
CA SER A 79 14.97 -3.50 -10.86
C SER A 79 14.29 -4.79 -10.39
N VAL A 80 13.41 -5.32 -11.22
CA VAL A 80 12.84 -6.64 -10.98
C VAL A 80 13.93 -7.68 -11.19
N GLN A 81 14.13 -8.56 -10.21
CA GLN A 81 15.11 -9.60 -10.29
C GLN A 81 14.51 -10.88 -10.89
N ASP A 82 15.37 -11.73 -11.44
CA ASP A 82 14.93 -12.94 -12.15
C ASP A 82 14.25 -13.96 -11.25
N THR A 83 14.63 -14.02 -9.97
CA THR A 83 14.03 -14.97 -9.02
C THR A 83 13.54 -14.23 -7.79
N TRP A 84 12.61 -14.88 -7.08
CA TRP A 84 12.09 -14.33 -5.83
C TRP A 84 13.20 -14.15 -4.77
N GLU A 85 14.12 -15.10 -4.68
CA GLU A 85 15.24 -15.04 -3.75
C GLU A 85 16.14 -13.85 -4.02
N LEU A 86 16.42 -13.57 -5.28
CA LEU A 86 17.22 -12.41 -5.68
C LEU A 86 16.47 -11.11 -5.40
N GLN A 87 15.16 -11.08 -5.65
CA GLN A 87 14.34 -9.92 -5.36
C GLN A 87 14.31 -9.63 -3.87
N GLU A 88 14.14 -10.66 -3.05
CA GLU A 88 14.13 -10.54 -1.60
C GLU A 88 15.46 -10.01 -1.10
N LYS A 89 16.56 -10.57 -1.57
CA LYS A 89 17.90 -10.13 -1.20
C LYS A 89 18.13 -8.66 -1.58
N TYR A 90 17.71 -8.27 -2.77
CA TYR A 90 17.86 -6.89 -3.23
C TYR A 90 17.08 -5.94 -2.32
N ILE A 91 15.84 -6.28 -2.00
CA ILE A 91 14.99 -5.48 -1.13
C ILE A 91 15.61 -5.38 0.27
N VAL A 92 16.03 -6.51 0.83
CA VAL A 92 16.60 -6.55 2.17
C VAL A 92 17.90 -5.74 2.25
N GLU A 93 18.79 -5.90 1.30
CA GLU A 93 20.10 -5.23 1.34
C GLU A 93 20.03 -3.75 0.98
N ASP A 94 19.18 -3.38 0.01
CA ASP A 94 19.22 -2.05 -0.58
C ASP A 94 18.08 -1.13 -0.15
N LYS A 95 16.93 -1.69 0.25
CA LYS A 95 15.71 -0.90 0.51
C LYS A 95 15.16 -1.01 1.92
N ILE A 96 15.26 -2.17 2.55
CA ILE A 96 14.64 -2.39 3.85
C ILE A 96 15.30 -1.63 4.98
N GLY A 97 16.58 -1.30 4.85
CA GLY A 97 17.27 -0.50 5.88
C GLY A 97 16.63 0.85 6.18
N LYS A 98 15.74 1.33 5.30
CA LYS A 98 15.10 2.63 5.45
C LYS A 98 13.79 2.56 6.26
N TYR A 99 13.06 1.45 6.18
CA TYR A 99 11.77 1.30 6.85
C TYR A 99 11.72 -0.01 7.62
N GLN A 100 11.08 0.03 8.77
CA GLN A 100 10.96 -1.14 9.63
C GLN A 100 10.13 -2.24 8.98
N ASN A 101 9.04 -1.89 8.33
CA ASN A 101 8.12 -2.84 7.73
C ASN A 101 7.77 -2.47 6.29
N HIS A 102 7.56 -3.49 5.48
CA HIS A 102 7.08 -3.37 4.12
C HIS A 102 5.84 -4.24 3.95
N TYR A 103 4.82 -3.72 3.29
CA TYR A 103 3.56 -4.42 3.10
C TYR A 103 3.26 -4.55 1.62
N TYR A 104 2.93 -5.75 1.21
CA TYR A 104 2.57 -6.07 -0.17
C TYR A 104 1.13 -6.50 -0.22
N ALA A 105 0.32 -5.81 -0.99
CA ALA A 105 -1.09 -6.12 -1.14
C ALA A 105 -1.43 -6.50 -2.56
N ARG A 106 -2.28 -7.50 -2.71
CA ARG A 106 -2.87 -7.83 -3.99
C ARG A 106 -4.33 -7.42 -3.99
N PHE A 107 -4.68 -6.58 -4.96
CA PHE A 107 -6.05 -6.10 -5.16
C PHE A 107 -6.74 -6.95 -6.21
N LYS A 108 -8.01 -7.22 -5.96
CA LYS A 108 -8.87 -7.91 -6.92
C LYS A 108 -10.26 -7.27 -6.86
N GLY A 109 -10.71 -6.74 -7.98
CA GLY A 109 -12.04 -6.13 -8.07
C GLY A 109 -12.25 -4.96 -7.12
N GLY A 110 -11.25 -4.16 -6.88
CA GLY A 110 -11.36 -2.98 -6.01
C GLY A 110 -11.19 -3.26 -4.53
N LYS A 111 -10.82 -4.47 -4.17
CA LYS A 111 -10.59 -4.86 -2.77
C LYS A 111 -9.24 -5.54 -2.62
N VAL A 112 -8.64 -5.43 -1.45
CA VAL A 112 -7.44 -6.21 -1.14
C VAL A 112 -7.84 -7.65 -0.89
N GLU A 113 -7.21 -8.58 -1.61
CA GLU A 113 -7.44 -10.00 -1.45
C GLU A 113 -6.45 -10.61 -0.45
N GLU A 114 -5.21 -10.18 -0.46
CA GLU A 114 -4.20 -10.64 0.48
C GLU A 114 -3.14 -9.59 0.73
N VAL A 115 -2.53 -9.64 1.91
CA VAL A 115 -1.42 -8.77 2.29
C VAL A 115 -0.31 -9.61 2.90
N TRP A 116 0.93 -9.29 2.52
CA TRP A 116 2.13 -9.86 3.09
C TRP A 116 2.93 -8.76 3.78
N LYS A 117 3.45 -9.07 4.96
CA LYS A 117 4.32 -8.17 5.71
C LYS A 117 5.73 -8.70 5.72
N LEU A 118 6.69 -7.84 5.41
CA LEU A 118 8.11 -8.13 5.56
C LEU A 118 8.69 -7.16 6.58
N GLY A 119 9.10 -7.70 7.72
CA GLY A 119 9.77 -6.90 8.75
C GLY A 119 11.26 -6.80 8.47
N CYS A 120 11.85 -5.70 8.88
CA CYS A 120 13.27 -5.44 8.74
C CYS A 120 14.14 -6.51 9.42
N ASP A 121 13.66 -7.04 10.56
CA ASP A 121 14.37 -8.05 11.33
C ASP A 121 14.03 -9.49 10.91
N ALA A 122 13.11 -9.66 9.97
CA ALA A 122 12.67 -10.96 9.54
C ALA A 122 13.18 -11.25 8.14
N VAL A 123 13.69 -12.46 7.94
CA VAL A 123 14.14 -12.92 6.64
C VAL A 123 12.99 -13.53 5.86
N SER A 124 11.79 -13.58 6.44
CA SER A 124 10.61 -14.19 5.86
C SER A 124 9.40 -13.27 5.91
N TYR A 125 8.53 -13.44 4.92
CA TYR A 125 7.28 -12.72 4.87
C TYR A 125 6.25 -13.36 5.77
N THR A 126 5.40 -12.54 6.36
CA THR A 126 4.25 -12.99 7.11
C THR A 126 2.98 -12.67 6.32
N HIS A 127 2.20 -13.70 6.04
CA HIS A 127 0.90 -13.52 5.42
C HIS A 127 -0.09 -13.01 6.47
N LEU A 128 -0.65 -11.85 6.24
CA LEU A 128 -1.54 -11.24 7.21
C LEU A 128 -2.96 -11.77 7.05
N THR A 129 -3.60 -12.05 8.19
CA THR A 129 -5.02 -12.33 8.23
C THR A 129 -5.75 -11.01 8.07
N LEU A 130 -6.50 -10.88 7.00
CA LEU A 130 -7.27 -9.66 6.77
C LEU A 130 -8.43 -9.59 7.74
N PRO A 131 -8.77 -8.37 8.21
CA PRO A 131 -9.96 -8.20 9.02
C PRO A 131 -11.14 -8.72 8.21
N THR A 132 -11.89 -9.65 8.79
CA THR A 132 -13.15 -10.02 8.21
C THR A 132 -13.95 -8.74 8.09
N LYS A 133 -14.26 -8.39 6.89
CA LYS A 133 -15.32 -7.45 6.70
C LYS A 133 -16.49 -8.01 7.45
N SER A 134 -16.63 -7.58 8.67
CA SER A 134 -17.88 -7.77 9.30
C SER A 134 -18.84 -7.24 8.29
N THR A 135 -19.47 -8.11 7.66
CA THR A 135 -20.52 -7.77 6.80
C THR A 135 -21.51 -6.99 7.58
N VAL A 136 -21.22 -5.88 7.51
CA VAL A 136 -22.19 -4.99 8.00
C VAL A 136 -23.21 -4.82 6.95
#